data_53b36254855a357fb86e0e08a0fe122b
#
_entry.id   53b36254855a357fb86e0e08a0fe122b
#
_cell.length_a   1.000
_cell.length_b   1.000
_cell.length_c   1.000
_cell.angle_alpha   90.00
_cell.angle_beta   90.00
_cell.angle_gamma   90.00
#
_symmetry.space_group_name_H-M   'P 1'
#
loop_
_entity.id
_entity.type
_entity.pdbx_description
1 polymer ?
#
loop_
_entity_poly.entity_id
_entity_poly.type
_entity_poly.pdbx_seq_one_letter_code
_entity_poly.pdbx_strand_id
1 'polypeptide(L)'
;GPRLPRSHVPVFLYVGRLAVEKQVQAFLSLDLPGEKWVAGTGPEEAKLKRQFPGVRWFGVLSGDELAAVYRTADVMVFPSVTDTFGLVMAEAMACGTPVAAYPVPGPIDVVGHDSPGGAIDNDLRAACMAALKKPRDGVRRHSEQFNWPAATRQFEQALVPLRAGTAASNAHAEARTELQNK
;
A
#
# COMPACT_ATOMS: atom_id res chain seq x y z
N GLY A 1 -12.30 -10.34 -11.95
CA GLY A 1 -11.83 -11.37 -11.03
C GLY A 1 -12.76 -11.53 -9.81
N PRO A 2 -12.57 -12.56 -8.99
CA PRO A 2 -13.46 -12.86 -7.86
C PRO A 2 -13.43 -11.77 -6.78
N ARG A 3 -14.53 -11.69 -6.03
CA ARG A 3 -14.65 -10.89 -4.79
C ARG A 3 -14.77 -11.83 -3.60
N LEU A 4 -14.37 -11.33 -2.43
CA LEU A 4 -14.54 -12.06 -1.18
C LEU A 4 -16.00 -11.97 -0.67
N PRO A 5 -16.47 -12.96 0.11
CA PRO A 5 -17.73 -12.84 0.83
C PRO A 5 -17.67 -11.65 1.81
N ARG A 6 -18.70 -10.84 1.80
CA ARG A 6 -18.87 -9.69 2.70
C ARG A 6 -20.31 -9.53 3.13
N SER A 7 -20.54 -8.73 4.16
CA SER A 7 -21.90 -8.27 4.54
C SER A 7 -22.44 -7.25 3.51
N HIS A 8 -23.66 -6.81 3.70
CA HIS A 8 -24.33 -5.83 2.82
C HIS A 8 -23.91 -4.38 3.09
N VAL A 9 -23.07 -4.14 4.11
CA VAL A 9 -22.56 -2.80 4.44
C VAL A 9 -21.28 -2.48 3.67
N PRO A 10 -20.95 -1.19 3.50
CA PRO A 10 -19.71 -0.78 2.85
C PRO A 10 -18.47 -1.35 3.55
N VAL A 11 -17.41 -1.59 2.77
CA VAL A 11 -16.11 -2.05 3.25
C VAL A 11 -15.06 -0.98 3.03
N PHE A 12 -14.44 -0.54 4.12
CA PHE A 12 -13.32 0.40 4.12
C PHE A 12 -12.02 -0.35 4.40
N LEU A 13 -11.06 -0.28 3.48
CA LEU A 13 -9.84 -1.10 3.46
C LEU A 13 -8.59 -0.25 3.69
N TYR A 14 -7.71 -0.70 4.55
CA TYR A 14 -6.32 -0.26 4.61
C TYR A 14 -5.40 -1.36 4.09
N VAL A 15 -4.40 -0.99 3.29
CA VAL A 15 -3.34 -1.90 2.83
C VAL A 15 -1.99 -1.25 3.07
N GLY A 16 -1.11 -1.93 3.80
CA GLY A 16 0.23 -1.47 4.04
C GLY A 16 0.84 -1.95 5.37
N ARG A 17 2.06 -1.46 5.64
CA ARG A 17 2.76 -1.74 6.90
C ARG A 17 2.03 -1.10 8.08
N LEU A 18 1.90 -1.85 9.18
CA LEU A 18 1.28 -1.37 10.42
C LEU A 18 2.34 -0.72 11.32
N ALA A 19 2.62 0.54 11.06
CA ALA A 19 3.61 1.34 11.77
C ALA A 19 3.04 2.72 12.14
N VAL A 20 3.64 3.39 13.12
CA VAL A 20 3.15 4.66 13.67
C VAL A 20 3.01 5.73 12.58
N GLU A 21 4.00 5.85 11.70
CA GLU A 21 4.04 6.83 10.61
C GLU A 21 2.94 6.62 9.56
N LYS A 22 2.35 5.42 9.48
CA LYS A 22 1.25 5.10 8.58
C LYS A 22 -0.12 5.55 9.09
N GLN A 23 -0.20 5.97 10.34
CA GLN A 23 -1.40 6.52 10.98
C GLN A 23 -2.66 5.63 10.85
N VAL A 24 -2.48 4.32 10.88
CA VAL A 24 -3.59 3.35 10.73
C VAL A 24 -4.65 3.55 11.81
N GLN A 25 -4.22 3.94 13.02
CA GLN A 25 -5.13 4.25 14.14
C GLN A 25 -6.10 5.39 13.78
N ALA A 26 -5.66 6.40 13.02
CA ALA A 26 -6.54 7.49 12.59
C ALA A 26 -7.72 6.96 11.75
N PHE A 27 -7.45 6.06 10.81
CA PHE A 27 -8.50 5.37 10.04
C PHE A 27 -9.40 4.51 10.94
N LEU A 28 -8.81 3.67 11.79
CA LEU A 28 -9.57 2.71 12.60
C LEU A 28 -10.47 3.39 13.64
N SER A 29 -10.14 4.61 14.06
CA SER A 29 -10.93 5.41 15.01
C SER A 29 -12.11 6.15 14.36
N LEU A 30 -12.20 6.21 13.03
CA LEU A 30 -13.30 6.89 12.35
C LEU A 30 -14.63 6.16 12.61
N ASP A 31 -15.69 6.93 12.80
CA ASP A 31 -17.06 6.42 12.76
C ASP A 31 -17.53 6.33 11.29
N LEU A 32 -17.47 5.12 10.73
CA LEU A 32 -17.82 4.82 9.34
C LEU A 32 -18.99 3.82 9.29
N PRO A 33 -19.92 3.97 8.31
CA PRO A 33 -21.11 3.12 8.21
C PRO A 33 -20.80 1.77 7.55
N GLY A 34 -19.85 1.00 8.10
CA GLY A 34 -19.46 -0.25 7.46
C GLY A 34 -18.34 -1.00 8.16
N GLU A 35 -17.84 -2.03 7.49
CA GLU A 35 -16.73 -2.84 7.97
C GLU A 35 -15.39 -2.16 7.71
N LYS A 36 -14.46 -2.35 8.63
CA LYS A 36 -13.06 -1.96 8.47
C LYS A 36 -12.20 -3.20 8.27
N TRP A 37 -11.45 -3.20 7.16
CA TRP A 37 -10.56 -4.28 6.78
C TRP A 37 -9.12 -3.79 6.74
N VAL A 38 -8.19 -4.63 7.17
CA VAL A 38 -6.76 -4.32 7.19
C VAL A 38 -5.97 -5.48 6.59
N ALA A 39 -5.18 -5.19 5.55
CA ALA A 39 -4.21 -6.10 4.96
C ALA A 39 -2.79 -5.54 5.18
N GLY A 40 -1.94 -6.34 5.79
CA GLY A 40 -0.57 -5.99 6.13
C GLY A 40 -0.20 -6.41 7.54
N THR A 41 1.05 -6.18 7.90
CA THR A 41 1.64 -6.48 9.22
C THR A 41 2.60 -5.36 9.62
N GLY A 42 3.00 -5.35 10.87
CA GLY A 42 3.97 -4.39 11.37
C GLY A 42 4.00 -4.26 12.90
N PRO A 43 4.88 -3.40 13.44
CA PRO A 43 5.10 -3.28 14.89
C PRO A 43 3.86 -2.85 15.68
N GLU A 44 2.92 -2.13 15.06
CA GLU A 44 1.69 -1.69 15.71
C GLU A 44 0.56 -2.74 15.70
N GLU A 45 0.72 -3.88 15.00
CA GLU A 45 -0.35 -4.87 14.78
C GLU A 45 -1.01 -5.35 16.07
N ALA A 46 -0.21 -5.79 17.04
CA ALA A 46 -0.73 -6.35 18.31
C ALA A 46 -1.52 -5.31 19.13
N LYS A 47 -1.06 -4.05 19.11
CA LYS A 47 -1.73 -2.93 19.78
C LYS A 47 -3.06 -2.60 19.08
N LEU A 48 -3.04 -2.46 17.77
CA LEU A 48 -4.23 -2.11 16.98
C LEU A 48 -5.30 -3.20 17.07
N LYS A 49 -4.93 -4.49 17.02
CA LYS A 49 -5.87 -5.61 17.20
C LYS A 49 -6.57 -5.58 18.55
N ARG A 50 -5.85 -5.24 19.63
CA ARG A 50 -6.46 -5.10 20.96
C ARG A 50 -7.40 -3.90 21.05
N GLN A 51 -7.06 -2.77 20.42
CA GLN A 51 -7.87 -1.55 20.44
C GLN A 51 -9.11 -1.64 19.56
N PHE A 52 -9.03 -2.39 18.46
CA PHE A 52 -10.08 -2.47 17.44
C PHE A 52 -10.48 -3.93 17.15
N PRO A 53 -11.15 -4.62 18.09
CA PRO A 53 -11.49 -6.05 17.95
C PRO A 53 -12.49 -6.33 16.82
N GLY A 54 -13.27 -5.34 16.38
CA GLY A 54 -14.27 -5.48 15.29
C GLY A 54 -13.69 -5.37 13.89
N VAL A 55 -12.37 -5.15 13.74
CA VAL A 55 -11.71 -5.03 12.45
C VAL A 55 -11.38 -6.41 11.88
N ARG A 56 -11.56 -6.59 10.57
CA ARG A 56 -11.14 -7.80 9.87
C ARG A 56 -9.68 -7.70 9.44
N TRP A 57 -8.84 -8.58 9.95
CA TRP A 57 -7.40 -8.60 9.71
C TRP A 57 -7.03 -9.75 8.78
N PHE A 58 -6.29 -9.45 7.71
CA PHE A 58 -5.87 -10.43 6.71
C PHE A 58 -4.39 -10.83 6.81
N GLY A 59 -3.58 -10.06 7.54
CA GLY A 59 -2.12 -10.25 7.50
C GLY A 59 -1.53 -9.81 6.16
N VAL A 60 -0.40 -10.41 5.79
CA VAL A 60 0.27 -10.13 4.51
C VAL A 60 -0.45 -10.87 3.39
N LEU A 61 -0.85 -10.15 2.36
CA LEU A 61 -1.47 -10.69 1.15
C LEU A 61 -0.63 -10.32 -0.07
N SER A 62 -0.70 -11.11 -1.13
CA SER A 62 -0.03 -10.85 -2.40
C SER A 62 -0.86 -11.32 -3.59
N GLY A 63 -0.52 -10.84 -4.78
CA GLY A 63 -1.11 -11.30 -6.04
C GLY A 63 -2.64 -11.27 -6.07
N ASP A 64 -3.23 -12.41 -6.41
CA ASP A 64 -4.68 -12.54 -6.59
C ASP A 64 -5.48 -12.36 -5.31
N GLU A 65 -4.93 -12.73 -4.15
CA GLU A 65 -5.58 -12.55 -2.85
C GLU A 65 -5.72 -11.06 -2.52
N LEU A 66 -4.65 -10.29 -2.67
CA LEU A 66 -4.67 -8.85 -2.46
C LEU A 66 -5.61 -8.16 -3.47
N ALA A 67 -5.56 -8.57 -4.73
CA ALA A 67 -6.46 -8.06 -5.75
C ALA A 67 -7.94 -8.39 -5.45
N ALA A 68 -8.25 -9.56 -4.87
CA ALA A 68 -9.61 -9.90 -4.45
C ALA A 68 -10.09 -9.01 -3.29
N VAL A 69 -9.23 -8.68 -2.33
CA VAL A 69 -9.54 -7.75 -1.23
C VAL A 69 -9.81 -6.36 -1.79
N TYR A 70 -8.97 -5.83 -2.68
CA TYR A 70 -9.22 -4.54 -3.34
C TYR A 70 -10.56 -4.54 -4.09
N ARG A 71 -10.83 -5.55 -4.92
CA ARG A 71 -12.11 -5.64 -5.66
C ARG A 71 -13.33 -5.72 -4.78
N THR A 72 -13.20 -6.24 -3.57
CA THR A 72 -14.29 -6.37 -2.61
C THR A 72 -14.55 -5.09 -1.85
N ALA A 73 -13.51 -4.35 -1.50
CA ALA A 73 -13.61 -3.08 -0.79
C ALA A 73 -14.38 -2.02 -1.59
N ASP A 74 -15.10 -1.16 -0.90
CA ASP A 74 -15.80 -0.02 -1.49
C ASP A 74 -14.96 1.25 -1.47
N VAL A 75 -14.06 1.39 -0.49
CA VAL A 75 -13.09 2.48 -0.38
C VAL A 75 -11.77 1.94 0.17
N MET A 76 -10.67 2.31 -0.46
CA MET A 76 -9.33 2.15 0.11
C MET A 76 -8.97 3.43 0.86
N VAL A 77 -8.65 3.31 2.15
CA VAL A 77 -8.31 4.46 3.00
C VAL A 77 -6.79 4.55 3.13
N PHE A 78 -6.24 5.70 2.80
CA PHE A 78 -4.81 6.00 2.88
C PHE A 78 -4.56 7.12 3.89
N PRO A 79 -4.36 6.79 5.19
CA PRO A 79 -4.28 7.79 6.26
C PRO A 79 -2.88 8.37 6.45
N SER A 80 -1.88 7.92 5.72
CA SER A 80 -0.51 8.41 5.83
C SER A 80 -0.38 9.84 5.29
N VAL A 81 0.42 10.65 5.99
CA VAL A 81 0.75 12.03 5.58
C VAL A 81 2.21 12.18 5.13
N THR A 82 3.02 11.12 5.25
CA THR A 82 4.46 11.15 4.97
C THR A 82 4.88 10.32 3.76
N ASP A 83 3.98 9.49 3.22
CA ASP A 83 4.30 8.66 2.06
C ASP A 83 4.33 9.47 0.76
N THR A 84 5.42 9.37 0.05
CA THR A 84 5.63 10.08 -1.22
C THR A 84 5.16 9.29 -2.44
N PHE A 85 5.05 7.96 -2.37
CA PHE A 85 4.64 7.12 -3.50
C PHE A 85 3.79 5.93 -3.02
N GLY A 86 2.49 6.04 -3.23
CA GLY A 86 1.56 5.01 -2.78
C GLY A 86 1.17 4.05 -3.90
N LEU A 87 2.00 3.06 -4.23
CA LEU A 87 1.64 1.97 -5.17
C LEU A 87 0.29 1.34 -4.81
N VAL A 88 0.00 1.19 -3.52
CA VAL A 88 -1.27 0.66 -3.02
C VAL A 88 -2.49 1.47 -3.46
N MET A 89 -2.37 2.80 -3.63
CA MET A 89 -3.46 3.65 -4.13
C MET A 89 -3.76 3.33 -5.58
N ALA A 90 -2.74 3.23 -6.39
CA ALA A 90 -2.90 2.93 -7.81
C ALA A 90 -3.34 1.47 -8.04
N GLU A 91 -2.88 0.49 -7.24
CA GLU A 91 -3.39 -0.89 -7.24
C GLU A 91 -4.89 -0.95 -6.90
N ALA A 92 -5.32 -0.21 -5.87
CA ALA A 92 -6.73 -0.10 -5.50
C ALA A 92 -7.56 0.44 -6.66
N MET A 93 -7.13 1.55 -7.27
CA MET A 93 -7.83 2.17 -8.40
C MET A 93 -7.87 1.26 -9.63
N ALA A 94 -6.81 0.51 -9.93
CA ALA A 94 -6.79 -0.47 -11.00
C ALA A 94 -7.81 -1.60 -10.78
N CYS A 95 -8.08 -1.94 -9.52
CA CYS A 95 -9.17 -2.83 -9.12
C CYS A 95 -10.55 -2.16 -9.11
N GLY A 96 -10.64 -0.87 -9.46
CA GLY A 96 -11.87 -0.07 -9.44
C GLY A 96 -12.27 0.37 -8.03
N THR A 97 -11.37 0.38 -7.07
CA THR A 97 -11.63 0.77 -5.69
C THR A 97 -11.15 2.19 -5.46
N PRO A 98 -12.05 3.15 -5.18
CA PRO A 98 -11.71 4.55 -4.97
C PRO A 98 -10.88 4.73 -3.70
N VAL A 99 -10.02 5.74 -3.70
CA VAL A 99 -9.12 6.07 -2.59
C VAL A 99 -9.66 7.26 -1.80
N ALA A 100 -9.60 7.16 -0.46
CA ALA A 100 -9.80 8.26 0.46
C ALA A 100 -8.50 8.60 1.17
N ALA A 101 -8.06 9.86 1.12
CA ALA A 101 -6.77 10.27 1.66
C ALA A 101 -6.77 11.72 2.15
N TYR A 102 -5.71 12.10 2.88
CA TYR A 102 -5.41 13.50 3.20
C TYR A 102 -4.82 14.23 1.98
N PRO A 103 -4.97 15.59 1.89
CA PRO A 103 -4.46 16.41 0.80
C PRO A 103 -2.95 16.67 0.94
N VAL A 104 -2.16 15.62 0.85
CA VAL A 104 -0.69 15.67 0.88
C VAL A 104 -0.11 15.25 -0.49
N PRO A 105 1.15 15.55 -0.81
CA PRO A 105 1.69 15.42 -2.17
C PRO A 105 1.42 14.07 -2.83
N GLY A 106 1.74 12.94 -2.19
CA GLY A 106 1.52 11.62 -2.78
C GLY A 106 0.08 11.35 -3.22
N PRO A 107 -0.92 11.45 -2.33
CA PRO A 107 -2.33 11.38 -2.71
C PRO A 107 -2.78 12.42 -3.74
N ILE A 108 -2.29 13.66 -3.68
CA ILE A 108 -2.63 14.69 -4.67
C ILE A 108 -2.16 14.25 -6.06
N ASP A 109 -0.95 13.72 -6.17
CA ASP A 109 -0.36 13.31 -7.45
C ASP A 109 -1.03 12.05 -8.03
N VAL A 110 -1.46 11.12 -7.18
CA VAL A 110 -2.01 9.83 -7.60
C VAL A 110 -3.53 9.84 -7.72
N VAL A 111 -4.22 10.37 -6.71
CA VAL A 111 -5.70 10.43 -6.70
C VAL A 111 -6.20 11.66 -7.43
N GLY A 112 -5.57 12.81 -7.20
CA GLY A 112 -5.96 14.10 -7.75
C GLY A 112 -7.11 14.77 -6.99
N HIS A 113 -7.17 16.09 -7.09
CA HIS A 113 -8.33 16.87 -6.62
C HIS A 113 -9.51 16.67 -7.59
N ASP A 114 -10.71 16.50 -7.05
CA ASP A 114 -11.97 16.36 -7.83
C ASP A 114 -11.93 15.32 -8.96
N SER A 115 -11.15 14.26 -8.76
CA SER A 115 -10.95 13.23 -9.76
C SER A 115 -11.89 12.03 -9.59
N PRO A 116 -12.05 11.21 -10.63
CA PRO A 116 -12.74 9.93 -10.51
C PRO A 116 -12.03 8.93 -9.59
N GLY A 117 -10.72 9.07 -9.36
CA GLY A 117 -9.89 8.12 -8.60
C GLY A 117 -10.24 7.99 -7.13
N GLY A 118 -10.87 9.02 -6.56
CA GLY A 118 -11.21 9.01 -5.14
C GLY A 118 -11.60 10.38 -4.60
N ALA A 119 -11.32 10.61 -3.33
CA ALA A 119 -11.53 11.88 -2.65
C ALA A 119 -10.40 12.18 -1.66
N ILE A 120 -9.96 13.42 -1.62
CA ILE A 120 -8.98 13.92 -0.67
C ILE A 120 -9.58 15.07 0.13
N ASP A 121 -9.42 15.01 1.46
CA ASP A 121 -9.95 16.00 2.38
C ASP A 121 -9.11 16.03 3.66
N ASN A 122 -9.04 17.18 4.33
CA ASN A 122 -8.44 17.30 5.66
C ASN A 122 -9.20 16.50 6.72
N ASP A 123 -10.51 16.32 6.55
CA ASP A 123 -11.32 15.37 7.29
C ASP A 123 -11.33 14.01 6.56
N LEU A 124 -10.58 13.05 7.08
CA LEU A 124 -10.48 11.71 6.49
C LEU A 124 -11.83 10.99 6.42
N ARG A 125 -12.75 11.26 7.37
CA ARG A 125 -14.10 10.72 7.31
C ARG A 125 -14.87 11.29 6.14
N ALA A 126 -14.79 12.60 5.92
CA ALA A 126 -15.41 13.26 4.76
C ALA A 126 -14.84 12.69 3.45
N ALA A 127 -13.52 12.49 3.35
CA ALA A 127 -12.89 11.83 2.20
C ALA A 127 -13.46 10.42 1.97
N CYS A 128 -13.59 9.59 3.03
CA CYS A 128 -14.18 8.25 2.93
C CYS A 128 -15.61 8.29 2.39
N MET A 129 -16.45 9.18 2.90
CA MET A 129 -17.86 9.29 2.48
C MET A 129 -18.01 9.83 1.06
N ALA A 130 -17.12 10.72 0.62
CA ALA A 130 -17.07 11.21 -0.75
C ALA A 130 -16.55 10.14 -1.73
N ALA A 131 -15.49 9.41 -1.36
CA ALA A 131 -14.94 8.32 -2.15
C ALA A 131 -15.96 7.19 -2.37
N LEU A 132 -16.76 6.87 -1.36
CA LEU A 132 -17.82 5.84 -1.43
C LEU A 132 -18.83 6.08 -2.56
N LYS A 133 -19.00 7.33 -3.00
CA LYS A 133 -19.94 7.72 -4.08
C LYS A 133 -19.30 7.61 -5.47
N LYS A 134 -18.00 7.35 -5.58
CA LYS A 134 -17.31 7.31 -6.88
C LYS A 134 -17.65 6.01 -7.63
N PRO A 135 -18.02 6.10 -8.93
CA PRO A 135 -18.33 4.93 -9.73
C PRO A 135 -17.05 4.15 -10.08
N ARG A 136 -17.04 2.85 -9.81
CA ARG A 136 -15.87 1.96 -9.97
C ARG A 136 -15.24 2.00 -11.35
N ASP A 137 -16.06 2.10 -12.41
CA ASP A 137 -15.55 2.18 -13.80
C ASP A 137 -14.82 3.49 -14.08
N GLY A 138 -15.26 4.60 -13.47
CA GLY A 138 -14.54 5.87 -13.50
C GLY A 138 -13.21 5.81 -12.79
N VAL A 139 -13.16 5.16 -11.63
CA VAL A 139 -11.94 4.92 -10.85
C VAL A 139 -10.92 4.11 -11.67
N ARG A 140 -11.37 3.04 -12.30
CA ARG A 140 -10.49 2.19 -13.13
C ARG A 140 -9.92 2.95 -14.31
N ARG A 141 -10.74 3.68 -15.06
CA ARG A 141 -10.26 4.52 -16.17
C ARG A 141 -9.26 5.58 -15.71
N HIS A 142 -9.46 6.15 -14.50
CA HIS A 142 -8.50 7.09 -13.92
C HIS A 142 -7.15 6.41 -13.68
N SER A 143 -7.11 5.15 -13.26
CA SER A 143 -5.87 4.41 -13.02
C SER A 143 -5.06 4.11 -14.28
N GLU A 144 -5.70 4.08 -15.46
CA GLU A 144 -5.04 3.79 -16.75
C GLU A 144 -4.01 4.84 -17.17
N GLN A 145 -4.12 6.08 -16.64
CA GLN A 145 -3.12 7.13 -16.86
C GLN A 145 -1.77 6.84 -16.16
N PHE A 146 -1.78 5.97 -15.15
CA PHE A 146 -0.57 5.52 -14.49
C PHE A 146 0.01 4.35 -15.29
N ASN A 147 0.96 4.65 -16.18
CA ASN A 147 1.59 3.65 -17.04
C ASN A 147 2.50 2.72 -16.22
N TRP A 148 1.92 1.65 -15.70
CA TRP A 148 2.61 0.64 -14.88
C TRP A 148 3.88 0.07 -15.51
N PRO A 149 3.94 -0.22 -16.84
CA PRO A 149 5.17 -0.67 -17.48
C PRO A 149 6.31 0.35 -17.39
N ALA A 150 6.01 1.65 -17.31
CA ALA A 150 7.02 2.69 -17.14
C ALA A 150 7.48 2.80 -15.68
N ALA A 151 6.55 2.75 -14.72
CA ALA A 151 6.87 2.78 -13.28
C ALA A 151 7.67 1.53 -12.86
N THR A 152 7.29 0.35 -13.32
CA THR A 152 8.03 -0.90 -13.08
C THR A 152 9.42 -0.84 -13.68
N ARG A 153 9.57 -0.34 -14.92
CA ARG A 153 10.89 -0.17 -15.56
C ARG A 153 11.76 0.87 -14.85
N GLN A 154 11.20 1.96 -14.36
CA GLN A 154 11.94 2.93 -13.55
C GLN A 154 12.41 2.33 -12.22
N PHE A 155 11.58 1.52 -11.58
CA PHE A 155 11.95 0.81 -10.37
C PHE A 155 13.01 -0.25 -10.62
N GLU A 156 12.89 -1.06 -11.68
CA GLU A 156 13.90 -2.04 -12.09
C GLU A 156 15.23 -1.37 -12.47
N GLN A 157 15.20 -0.20 -13.11
CA GLN A 157 16.41 0.58 -13.45
C GLN A 157 17.06 1.23 -12.21
N ALA A 158 16.28 1.53 -11.17
CA ALA A 158 16.77 2.04 -9.90
C ALA A 158 17.36 0.94 -8.99
N LEU A 159 17.05 -0.33 -9.24
CA LEU A 159 17.68 -1.47 -8.60
C LEU A 159 19.07 -1.66 -9.21
N VAL A 160 20.06 -0.92 -8.71
CA VAL A 160 21.46 -1.24 -9.00
C VAL A 160 21.74 -2.64 -8.48
N PRO A 161 22.16 -3.61 -9.33
CA PRO A 161 22.55 -4.91 -8.84
C PRO A 161 23.68 -4.70 -7.84
N LEU A 162 23.48 -5.11 -6.59
CA LEU A 162 24.56 -5.26 -5.63
C LEU A 162 25.52 -6.27 -6.29
N ARG A 163 26.66 -5.78 -6.80
CA ARG A 163 27.74 -6.67 -7.21
C ARG A 163 28.03 -7.55 -6.01
N ALA A 164 27.77 -8.85 -6.14
CA ALA A 164 28.25 -9.84 -5.21
C ALA A 164 29.75 -9.53 -5.06
N GLY A 165 30.13 -9.10 -3.85
CA GLY A 165 31.54 -8.83 -3.56
C GLY A 165 32.32 -10.06 -3.94
N THR A 166 33.22 -9.94 -4.89
CA THR A 166 34.25 -10.96 -5.14
C THR A 166 34.93 -11.17 -3.81
N ALA A 167 34.64 -12.32 -3.22
CA ALA A 167 35.31 -12.80 -2.02
C ALA A 167 36.80 -12.58 -2.17
N ALA A 168 37.40 -11.91 -1.20
CA ALA A 168 38.83 -11.85 -1.01
C ALA A 168 39.37 -13.27 -0.80
N SER A 169 39.74 -13.91 -1.87
CA SER A 169 40.53 -15.12 -1.93
C SER A 169 41.70 -14.83 -2.80
N ASN A 170 42.79 -14.41 -2.18
CA ASN A 170 44.18 -14.57 -2.68
C ASN A 170 45.23 -13.76 -1.88
N ALA A 171 44.97 -13.46 -0.59
CA ALA A 171 46.01 -12.83 0.24
C ALA A 171 46.75 -13.80 1.19
N HIS A 172 46.44 -15.12 1.13
CA HIS A 172 47.10 -16.11 2.01
C HIS A 172 47.95 -17.15 1.28
N ALA A 173 48.11 -17.06 -0.04
CA ALA A 173 48.95 -18.00 -0.79
C ALA A 173 50.37 -17.48 -1.01
N GLU A 174 50.65 -16.19 -0.97
CA GLU A 174 51.97 -15.63 -1.20
C GLU A 174 52.88 -15.53 0.04
N ALA A 175 52.31 -15.55 1.26
CA ALA A 175 53.09 -15.48 2.51
C ALA A 175 53.68 -16.84 2.96
N ARG A 176 53.43 -17.95 2.28
CA ARG A 176 53.97 -19.27 2.62
C ARG A 176 55.17 -19.68 1.81
N THR A 177 55.52 -18.98 0.74
CA THR A 177 56.63 -19.38 -0.14
C THR A 177 57.96 -18.66 0.23
N GLU A 178 57.93 -17.61 1.02
CA GLU A 178 59.16 -16.87 1.43
C GLU A 178 59.78 -17.37 2.75
N LEU A 179 59.20 -18.29 3.46
CA LEU A 179 59.72 -18.84 4.72
C LEU A 179 60.41 -20.24 4.60
N GLN A 180 60.54 -20.78 3.38
CA GLN A 180 61.22 -22.07 3.17
C GLN A 180 62.55 -21.96 2.42
N ASN A 181 63.04 -20.73 2.21
CA ASN A 181 64.39 -20.54 1.58
C ASN A 181 65.26 -19.57 2.38
N LYS A 182 65.41 -19.82 3.71
CA LYS A 182 66.60 -19.37 4.47
C LYS A 182 66.98 -20.43 5.47
#